data_b81fd45c183b54dd31566603ec2cebb3
#
_entry.id   b81fd45c183b54dd31566603ec2cebb3
#
_cell.length_a   1.000
_cell.length_b   1.000
_cell.length_c   1.000
_cell.angle_alpha   90.00
_cell.angle_beta   90.00
_cell.angle_gamma   90.00
#
_symmetry.space_group_name_H-M   'P 1'
#
loop_
_entity.id
_entity.type
_entity.pdbx_description
1 polymer ?
#
loop_
_entity_poly.entity_id
_entity_poly.type
_entity_poly.pdbx_seq_one_letter_code
_entity_poly.pdbx_strand_id
1 'polypeptide(L)'
;MATVRLDQKARALIRAIPDSYHSALAKFFGTGPKDIETARNQHNAYKSALESAGIEVFMLEADHNHPDCLFVEDQAVIIDGHVLLPVPGHPSRVNEQPPIADFLVREMGGAQICRMSGDARMDGGDILRLG
;
A
#
# COMPACT_ATOMS: atom_id res chain seq x y z
N MET A 1 11.53 -28.11 -3.79
CA MET A 1 11.67 -27.46 -5.10
C MET A 1 10.49 -26.50 -5.27
N ALA A 2 10.68 -25.20 -5.09
CA ALA A 2 9.62 -24.22 -5.25
C ALA A 2 9.41 -23.99 -6.74
N THR A 3 8.30 -24.48 -7.28
CA THR A 3 7.91 -24.20 -8.66
C THR A 3 7.38 -22.76 -8.71
N VAL A 4 8.19 -21.84 -9.19
CA VAL A 4 7.73 -20.50 -9.54
C VAL A 4 6.79 -20.67 -10.74
N ARG A 5 5.49 -20.44 -10.55
CA ARG A 5 4.55 -20.33 -11.66
C ARG A 5 4.81 -19.00 -12.38
N LEU A 6 5.48 -19.09 -13.52
CA LEU A 6 5.81 -17.94 -14.38
C LEU A 6 4.60 -17.42 -15.19
N ASP A 7 3.44 -18.01 -15.02
CA ASP A 7 2.23 -17.75 -15.80
C ASP A 7 1.22 -16.81 -15.13
N GLN A 8 1.46 -16.36 -13.91
CA GLN A 8 0.65 -15.32 -13.29
C GLN A 8 1.31 -13.95 -13.49
N LYS A 9 0.61 -13.07 -14.20
CA LYS A 9 1.00 -11.67 -14.37
C LYS A 9 1.20 -11.01 -13.00
N ALA A 10 2.32 -10.33 -12.81
CA ALA A 10 2.55 -9.57 -11.59
C ALA A 10 1.47 -8.50 -11.43
N ARG A 11 1.00 -8.29 -10.21
CA ARG A 11 -0.06 -7.32 -9.88
C ARG A 11 0.44 -6.35 -8.82
N ALA A 12 0.04 -5.10 -8.94
CA ALA A 12 0.35 -4.05 -7.97
C ALA A 12 -0.93 -3.32 -7.56
N LEU A 13 -1.07 -3.06 -6.27
CA LEU A 13 -2.08 -2.18 -5.73
C LEU A 13 -1.44 -0.85 -5.38
N ILE A 14 -2.04 0.24 -5.85
CA ILE A 14 -1.68 1.61 -5.49
C ILE A 14 -2.94 2.34 -5.04
N ARG A 15 -2.79 3.51 -4.46
CA ARG A 15 -3.91 4.37 -4.07
C ARG A 15 -3.66 5.80 -4.51
N ALA A 16 -4.70 6.46 -5.00
CA ALA A 16 -4.62 7.85 -5.46
C ALA A 16 -4.23 8.80 -4.34
N ILE A 17 -3.53 9.88 -4.68
CA ILE A 17 -3.07 10.90 -3.73
C ILE A 17 -4.25 11.76 -3.29
N PRO A 18 -4.52 11.87 -1.98
CA PRO A 18 -5.63 12.67 -1.46
C PRO A 18 -5.32 14.18 -1.49
N ASP A 19 -6.37 15.00 -1.49
CA ASP A 19 -6.21 16.47 -1.40
C ASP A 19 -5.55 16.89 -0.09
N SER A 20 -5.70 16.08 0.96
CA SER A 20 -5.09 16.29 2.27
C SER A 20 -3.60 15.93 2.33
N TYR A 21 -2.98 15.48 1.23
CA TYR A 21 -1.58 15.03 1.19
C TYR A 21 -0.58 16.05 1.78
N HIS A 22 -0.87 17.35 1.69
CA HIS A 22 -0.05 18.39 2.32
C HIS A 22 0.11 18.23 3.84
N SER A 23 -0.83 17.52 4.49
CA SER A 23 -0.83 17.21 5.94
C SER A 23 -0.25 15.84 6.25
N ALA A 24 0.26 15.08 5.26
CA ALA A 24 0.84 13.76 5.47
C ALA A 24 2.03 13.80 6.43
N LEU A 25 2.23 12.71 7.17
CA LEU A 25 3.33 12.57 8.10
C LEU A 25 4.68 12.76 7.39
N ALA A 26 5.53 13.65 7.89
CA ALA A 26 6.80 13.99 7.26
C ALA A 26 7.94 14.07 8.30
N LYS A 27 7.99 13.08 9.20
CA LYS A 27 8.92 13.09 10.33
C LYS A 27 10.40 13.17 9.92
N PHE A 28 10.75 12.61 8.76
CA PHE A 28 12.14 12.47 8.32
C PHE A 28 12.50 13.26 7.05
N PHE A 29 11.53 13.82 6.33
CA PHE A 29 11.73 14.39 5.00
C PHE A 29 11.47 15.91 4.91
N GLY A 30 11.52 16.60 6.02
CA GLY A 30 11.32 18.05 6.07
C GLY A 30 9.85 18.47 6.18
N THR A 31 9.66 19.77 6.43
CA THR A 31 8.35 20.37 6.73
C THR A 31 7.89 21.37 5.66
N GLY A 32 8.51 21.37 4.48
CA GLY A 32 8.12 22.27 3.39
C GLY A 32 6.73 21.95 2.83
N PRO A 33 6.08 22.92 2.17
CA PRO A 33 4.80 22.69 1.51
C PRO A 33 4.96 21.59 0.45
N LYS A 34 4.07 20.62 0.48
CA LYS A 34 4.03 19.55 -0.53
C LYS A 34 3.17 20.02 -1.68
N ASP A 35 3.74 20.01 -2.87
CA ASP A 35 3.00 20.29 -4.11
C ASP A 35 2.22 19.05 -4.53
N ILE A 36 0.91 19.07 -4.32
CA ILE A 36 0.01 17.97 -4.63
C ILE A 36 -0.01 17.66 -6.13
N GLU A 37 0.05 18.68 -6.98
CA GLU A 37 -0.02 18.50 -8.43
C GLU A 37 1.24 17.78 -8.95
N THR A 38 2.40 18.23 -8.51
CA THR A 38 3.65 17.54 -8.79
C THR A 38 3.65 16.10 -8.27
N ALA A 39 3.16 15.88 -7.04
CA ALA A 39 3.06 14.54 -6.48
C ALA A 39 2.14 13.64 -7.31
N ARG A 40 0.98 14.14 -7.75
CA ARG A 40 0.05 13.39 -8.62
C ARG A 40 0.67 13.05 -9.97
N ASN A 41 1.40 13.99 -10.58
CA ASN A 41 2.09 13.75 -11.84
C ASN A 41 3.17 12.68 -11.70
N GLN A 42 3.95 12.71 -10.61
CA GLN A 42 4.95 11.69 -10.30
C GLN A 42 4.29 10.32 -10.03
N HIS A 43 3.19 10.29 -9.29
CA HIS A 43 2.44 9.06 -9.01
C HIS A 43 1.85 8.44 -10.29
N ASN A 44 1.32 9.26 -11.19
CA ASN A 44 0.85 8.80 -12.50
C ASN A 44 2.00 8.26 -13.36
N ALA A 45 3.16 8.90 -13.34
CA ALA A 45 4.36 8.40 -14.03
C ALA A 45 4.83 7.06 -13.45
N TYR A 46 4.79 6.90 -12.13
CA TYR A 46 5.08 5.63 -11.46
C TYR A 46 4.11 4.52 -11.89
N LYS A 47 2.80 4.81 -11.90
CA LYS A 47 1.79 3.87 -12.40
C LYS A 47 2.09 3.44 -13.84
N SER A 48 2.36 4.39 -14.72
CA SER A 48 2.66 4.11 -16.13
C SER A 48 3.95 3.27 -16.29
N ALA A 49 4.95 3.49 -15.44
CA ALA A 49 6.18 2.70 -15.45
C ALA A 49 5.92 1.24 -15.06
N LEU A 50 5.09 1.00 -14.04
CA LEU A 50 4.68 -0.36 -13.64
C LEU A 50 3.92 -1.06 -14.78
N GLU A 51 2.96 -0.38 -15.41
CA GLU A 51 2.18 -0.92 -16.53
C GLU A 51 3.09 -1.25 -17.74
N SER A 52 4.04 -0.36 -18.03
CA SER A 52 5.03 -0.57 -19.10
C SER A 52 5.96 -1.76 -18.82
N ALA A 53 6.21 -2.07 -17.56
CA ALA A 53 6.93 -3.27 -17.13
C ALA A 53 6.07 -4.56 -17.18
N GLY A 54 4.83 -4.48 -17.66
CA GLY A 54 3.94 -5.63 -17.78
C GLY A 54 3.17 -5.96 -16.49
N ILE A 55 3.20 -5.10 -15.48
CA ILE A 55 2.48 -5.27 -14.23
C ILE A 55 1.05 -4.79 -14.40
N GLU A 56 0.09 -5.57 -13.92
CA GLU A 56 -1.31 -5.16 -13.84
C GLU A 56 -1.51 -4.28 -12.60
N VAL A 57 -1.90 -3.02 -12.82
CA VAL A 57 -2.01 -2.04 -11.73
C VAL A 57 -3.46 -1.77 -11.39
N PHE A 58 -3.80 -1.94 -10.12
CA PHE A 58 -5.07 -1.56 -9.52
C PHE A 58 -4.89 -0.29 -8.70
N MET A 59 -5.79 0.67 -8.86
CA MET A 59 -5.72 1.92 -8.11
C MET A 59 -7.00 2.14 -7.30
N LEU A 60 -6.87 2.22 -5.99
CA LEU A 60 -7.96 2.61 -5.09
C LEU A 60 -8.19 4.13 -5.13
N GLU A 61 -9.41 4.52 -4.85
CA GLU A 61 -9.78 5.92 -4.68
C GLU A 61 -9.01 6.57 -3.52
N ALA A 62 -8.73 7.85 -3.67
CA ALA A 62 -8.12 8.65 -2.61
C ALA A 62 -9.07 8.74 -1.39
N ASP A 63 -8.50 8.75 -0.20
CA ASP A 63 -9.23 9.05 1.02
C ASP A 63 -8.79 10.41 1.56
N HIS A 64 -9.60 11.43 1.32
CA HIS A 64 -9.27 12.81 1.68
C HIS A 64 -9.23 13.06 3.20
N ASN A 65 -9.68 12.10 4.01
CA ASN A 65 -9.58 12.16 5.47
C ASN A 65 -8.27 11.55 6.00
N HIS A 66 -7.51 10.85 5.13
CA HIS A 66 -6.27 10.17 5.50
C HIS A 66 -5.13 10.60 4.58
N PRO A 67 -4.34 11.61 4.99
CA PRO A 67 -3.27 12.19 4.16
C PRO A 67 -2.21 11.20 3.66
N ASP A 68 -1.97 10.14 4.42
CA ASP A 68 -0.94 9.13 4.14
C ASP A 68 -1.50 7.90 3.39
N CYS A 69 -2.77 7.90 2.99
CA CYS A 69 -3.45 6.72 2.44
C CYS A 69 -2.83 6.17 1.15
N LEU A 70 -2.00 6.95 0.46
CA LEU A 70 -1.28 6.48 -0.74
C LEU A 70 -0.20 5.42 -0.42
N PHE A 71 0.31 5.38 0.81
CA PHE A 71 1.36 4.44 1.23
C PHE A 71 0.74 3.09 1.63
N VAL A 72 0.20 2.39 0.63
CA VAL A 72 -0.54 1.13 0.84
C VAL A 72 0.34 -0.01 1.34
N GLU A 73 1.65 0.06 1.08
CA GLU A 73 2.63 -0.92 1.55
C GLU A 73 2.69 -1.04 3.07
N ASP A 74 2.36 0.03 3.79
CA ASP A 74 2.34 0.01 5.26
C ASP A 74 1.14 -0.75 5.83
N GLN A 75 0.10 -0.94 5.03
CA GLN A 75 -1.20 -1.49 5.45
C GLN A 75 -1.35 -2.99 5.23
N ALA A 76 -0.44 -3.62 4.49
CA ALA A 76 -0.48 -5.06 4.25
C ALA A 76 0.91 -5.61 3.90
N VAL A 77 1.23 -6.80 4.40
CA VAL A 77 2.40 -7.58 3.99
C VAL A 77 1.92 -8.83 3.27
N ILE A 78 2.43 -9.06 2.06
CA ILE A 78 2.04 -10.20 1.21
C ILE A 78 3.26 -11.07 0.97
N ILE A 79 3.20 -12.33 1.43
CA ILE A 79 4.29 -13.31 1.27
C ILE A 79 3.69 -14.66 0.93
N ASP A 80 4.05 -15.22 -0.21
CA ASP A 80 3.72 -16.59 -0.62
C ASP A 80 2.21 -16.94 -0.47
N GLY A 81 1.34 -16.02 -0.90
CA GLY A 81 -0.12 -16.20 -0.84
C GLY A 81 -0.74 -15.97 0.54
N HIS A 82 0.05 -15.53 1.51
CA HIS A 82 -0.42 -15.09 2.82
C HIS A 82 -0.46 -13.56 2.87
N VAL A 83 -1.46 -13.02 3.53
CA VAL A 83 -1.61 -11.59 3.80
C VAL A 83 -1.61 -11.36 5.29
N LEU A 84 -0.70 -10.54 5.77
CA LEU A 84 -0.76 -10.00 7.12
C LEU A 84 -1.25 -8.56 7.07
N LEU A 85 -2.31 -8.25 7.81
CA LEU A 85 -2.82 -6.91 8.01
C LEU A 85 -2.29 -6.40 9.35
N PRO A 86 -1.31 -5.49 9.34
CA PRO A 86 -0.69 -4.99 10.57
C PRO A 86 -1.61 -4.00 11.30
N VAL A 87 -1.27 -3.69 12.54
CA VAL A 87 -1.78 -2.50 13.23
C VAL A 87 -0.76 -1.39 13.02
N PRO A 88 -1.09 -0.33 12.25
CA PRO A 88 -0.15 0.73 11.93
C PRO A 88 0.50 1.39 13.15
N GLY A 89 1.74 1.80 13.01
CA GLY A 89 2.49 2.48 14.06
C GLY A 89 1.87 3.80 14.50
N HIS A 90 1.30 4.55 13.57
CA HIS A 90 0.64 5.83 13.88
C HIS A 90 -0.89 5.69 13.92
N PRO A 91 -1.57 6.17 14.99
CA PRO A 91 -3.02 6.00 15.16
C PRO A 91 -3.87 6.59 14.02
N SER A 92 -3.43 7.68 13.38
CA SER A 92 -4.16 8.31 12.27
C SER A 92 -4.29 7.42 11.05
N ARG A 93 -3.46 6.37 10.94
CA ARG A 93 -3.41 5.49 9.77
C ARG A 93 -4.25 4.21 9.90
N VAL A 94 -4.79 3.94 11.08
CA VAL A 94 -5.54 2.69 11.34
C VAL A 94 -6.73 2.52 10.39
N ASN A 95 -7.44 3.60 10.09
CA ASN A 95 -8.63 3.57 9.25
C ASN A 95 -8.34 3.59 7.73
N GLU A 96 -7.08 3.64 7.33
CA GLU A 96 -6.70 3.51 5.91
C GLU A 96 -6.82 2.07 5.41
N GLN A 97 -6.73 1.09 6.30
CA GLN A 97 -6.59 -0.33 5.98
C GLN A 97 -7.85 -0.98 5.38
N PRO A 98 -9.10 -0.70 5.82
CA PRO A 98 -10.27 -1.46 5.39
C PRO A 98 -10.43 -1.61 3.87
N PRO A 99 -10.35 -0.57 3.03
CA PRO A 99 -10.49 -0.73 1.59
C PRO A 99 -9.36 -1.56 0.95
N ILE A 100 -8.17 -1.54 1.55
CA ILE A 100 -7.04 -2.38 1.11
C ILE A 100 -7.32 -3.85 1.44
N ALA A 101 -7.79 -4.11 2.66
CA ALA A 101 -8.16 -5.46 3.09
C ALA A 101 -9.28 -6.04 2.21
N ASP A 102 -10.33 -5.27 1.92
CA ASP A 102 -11.44 -5.67 1.07
C ASP A 102 -10.98 -5.99 -0.37
N PHE A 103 -10.08 -5.18 -0.91
CA PHE A 103 -9.46 -5.44 -2.20
C PHE A 103 -8.69 -6.76 -2.19
N LEU A 104 -7.83 -6.99 -1.19
CA LEU A 104 -7.02 -8.20 -1.11
C LEU A 104 -7.87 -9.46 -0.93
N VAL A 105 -8.94 -9.41 -0.13
CA VAL A 105 -9.91 -10.50 0.01
C VAL A 105 -10.52 -10.87 -1.34
N ARG A 106 -10.93 -9.88 -2.12
CA ARG A 106 -11.58 -10.09 -3.42
C ARG A 106 -10.61 -10.62 -4.47
N GLU A 107 -9.43 -10.02 -4.58
CA GLU A 107 -8.48 -10.30 -5.67
C GLU A 107 -7.56 -11.49 -5.39
N MET A 108 -7.34 -11.82 -4.13
CA MET A 108 -6.50 -12.94 -3.71
C MET A 108 -7.34 -14.10 -3.17
N GLY A 109 -8.47 -14.40 -3.82
CA GLY A 109 -9.39 -15.45 -3.38
C GLY A 109 -8.67 -16.76 -3.02
N GLY A 110 -8.79 -17.17 -1.75
CA GLY A 110 -8.06 -18.31 -1.18
C GLY A 110 -6.77 -17.95 -0.43
N ALA A 111 -6.33 -16.68 -0.42
CA ALA A 111 -5.24 -16.25 0.44
C ALA A 111 -5.60 -16.37 1.92
N GLN A 112 -4.64 -16.81 2.73
CA GLN A 112 -4.80 -16.77 4.17
C GLN A 112 -4.56 -15.34 4.67
N ILE A 113 -5.60 -14.72 5.20
CA ILE A 113 -5.52 -13.38 5.75
C ILE A 113 -5.43 -13.44 7.26
N CYS A 114 -4.31 -12.97 7.79
CA CYS A 114 -4.06 -12.82 9.22
C CYS A 114 -4.15 -11.34 9.60
N ARG A 115 -4.70 -11.04 10.77
CA ARG A 115 -4.76 -9.68 11.31
C ARG A 115 -3.95 -9.62 12.60
N MET A 116 -3.09 -8.63 12.71
CA MET A 116 -2.47 -8.32 14.01
C MET A 116 -3.55 -7.82 14.97
N SER A 117 -3.32 -8.08 16.25
CA SER A 117 -4.19 -7.64 17.35
C SER A 117 -3.35 -7.29 18.58
N GLY A 118 -3.99 -6.67 19.58
CA GLY A 118 -3.34 -6.26 20.82
C GLY A 118 -2.53 -4.98 20.67
N ASP A 119 -1.47 -4.85 21.47
CA ASP A 119 -0.69 -3.62 21.61
C ASP A 119 0.49 -3.51 20.63
N ALA A 120 0.79 -4.58 19.90
CA ALA A 120 1.87 -4.58 18.90
C ALA A 120 1.53 -3.64 17.74
N ARG A 121 2.56 -2.96 17.24
CA ARG A 121 2.45 -2.04 16.09
C ARG A 121 3.50 -2.41 15.06
N MET A 122 3.12 -2.28 13.78
CA MET A 122 4.03 -2.54 12.67
C MET A 122 3.49 -1.82 11.43
N ASP A 123 4.37 -1.21 10.68
CA ASP A 123 4.09 -0.75 9.33
C ASP A 123 4.67 -1.77 8.35
N GLY A 124 3.89 -2.16 7.34
CA GLY A 124 4.32 -3.17 6.36
C GLY A 124 5.57 -2.76 5.58
N GLY A 125 5.76 -1.45 5.38
CA GLY A 125 6.95 -0.89 4.74
C GLY A 125 8.26 -1.11 5.49
N ASP A 126 8.20 -1.47 6.78
CA ASP A 126 9.39 -1.80 7.59
C ASP A 126 9.85 -3.26 7.40
N ILE A 127 9.11 -4.05 6.62
CA ILE A 127 9.41 -5.47 6.40
C ILE A 127 10.26 -5.66 5.14
N LEU A 128 11.43 -6.25 5.31
CA LEU A 128 12.30 -6.67 4.22
C LEU A 128 12.30 -8.20 4.10
N ARG A 129 11.91 -8.70 2.96
CA ARG A 129 12.02 -10.14 2.64
C ARG A 129 13.44 -10.43 2.13
N LEU A 130 14.12 -11.35 2.76
CA LEU A 130 15.43 -11.84 2.36
C LEU A 130 15.28 -13.26 1.77
N GLY A 131 15.42 -13.39 0.46
CA GLY A 131 15.53 -14.64 -0.29
C GLY A 131 14.25 -15.41 -0.47
#